data_91605749c20b2f0c9bf65cffc5dfa82e
#
_entry.id   91605749c20b2f0c9bf65cffc5dfa82e
#
_cell.length_a   1.000
_cell.length_b   1.000
_cell.length_c   1.000
_cell.angle_alpha   90.00
_cell.angle_beta   90.00
_cell.angle_gamma   90.00
#
_symmetry.space_group_name_H-M   'P 1'
#
loop_
_entity.id
_entity.type
_entity.pdbx_description
1 polymer ?
#
loop_
_entity_poly.entity_id
_entity_poly.type
_entity_poly.pdbx_seq_one_letter_code
_entity_poly.pdbx_strand_id
1 'polypeptide(L)'
;MRHPLDARALARLAVRYAGDQPGEVLGFGLSNDERAGRTSSWERAFAIARRGGLASMPHGGELLGPDHLREVVSALGPTRLGHGVRAGEDPALLDAIVASGISLEVCPASNVSLGVYHSPDDVPLHTLMSHGAQIALSADDPLLFQSRLVNQYEIARTLGCTDAELAELARGSIRACLASPTAKQAWLAEVDACLASPDQASATETPGSHAPEPARLS
;
A
#
# COMPACT_ATOMS: atom_id res chain seq x y z
N MET A 1 13.51 -6.79 9.26
CA MET A 1 14.41 -7.96 9.51
C MET A 1 15.85 -7.53 9.26
N ARG A 2 16.79 -7.90 10.16
CA ARG A 2 18.19 -7.44 10.02
C ARG A 2 19.13 -8.46 9.39
N HIS A 3 18.71 -9.74 9.31
CA HIS A 3 19.57 -10.81 8.78
C HIS A 3 18.76 -11.86 8.00
N PRO A 4 19.20 -12.30 6.79
CA PRO A 4 18.46 -13.25 5.95
C PRO A 4 18.23 -14.64 6.58
N LEU A 5 19.08 -15.07 7.49
CA LEU A 5 18.89 -16.34 8.22
C LEU A 5 17.72 -16.26 9.20
N ASP A 6 17.60 -15.12 9.91
CA ASP A 6 16.47 -14.85 10.81
C ASP A 6 15.17 -14.77 10.03
N ALA A 7 15.20 -14.21 8.82
CA ALA A 7 14.05 -14.16 7.93
C ALA A 7 13.51 -15.54 7.57
N ARG A 8 14.39 -16.52 7.33
CA ARG A 8 13.97 -17.91 7.05
C ARG A 8 13.35 -18.60 8.28
N ALA A 9 13.88 -18.33 9.46
CA ALA A 9 13.30 -18.83 10.70
C ALA A 9 11.93 -18.20 10.96
N LEU A 10 11.82 -16.88 10.76
CA LEU A 10 10.56 -16.14 10.88
C LEU A 10 9.52 -16.61 9.86
N ALA A 11 9.91 -16.84 8.61
CA ALA A 11 9.01 -17.38 7.59
C ALA A 11 8.44 -18.76 7.98
N ARG A 12 9.28 -19.66 8.50
CA ARG A 12 8.81 -20.96 9.01
C ARG A 12 7.87 -20.82 10.21
N LEU A 13 8.16 -19.86 11.10
CA LEU A 13 7.29 -19.56 12.23
C LEU A 13 5.94 -19.02 11.75
N ALA A 14 5.96 -18.06 10.83
CA ALA A 14 4.75 -17.48 10.24
C ALA A 14 3.88 -18.55 9.58
N VAL A 15 4.47 -19.46 8.81
CA VAL A 15 3.76 -20.58 8.17
C VAL A 15 3.08 -21.52 9.18
N ARG A 16 3.63 -21.68 10.39
CA ARG A 16 2.99 -22.49 11.44
C ARG A 16 1.69 -21.86 11.97
N TYR A 17 1.52 -20.58 11.77
CA TYR A 17 0.33 -19.83 12.17
C TYR A 17 -0.44 -19.31 10.96
N ALA A 18 -0.17 -19.84 9.77
CA ALA A 18 -0.86 -19.45 8.55
C ALA A 18 -2.31 -19.94 8.57
N GLY A 19 -3.23 -19.07 8.19
CA GLY A 19 -4.65 -19.37 8.08
C GLY A 19 -5.45 -18.10 7.88
N ASP A 20 -6.77 -18.23 7.83
CA ASP A 20 -7.72 -17.13 7.57
C ASP A 20 -8.65 -16.85 8.77
N GLN A 21 -8.42 -17.52 9.90
CA GLN A 21 -9.18 -17.29 11.12
C GLN A 21 -8.60 -16.11 11.92
N PRO A 22 -9.40 -15.45 12.77
CA PRO A 22 -8.91 -14.40 13.63
C PRO A 22 -7.69 -14.82 14.46
N GLY A 23 -6.59 -14.06 14.36
CA GLY A 23 -5.33 -14.34 15.04
C GLY A 23 -4.33 -15.16 14.22
N GLU A 24 -4.69 -15.62 13.03
CA GLU A 24 -3.79 -16.31 12.11
C GLU A 24 -3.02 -15.34 11.20
N VAL A 25 -1.95 -15.83 10.59
CA VAL A 25 -1.06 -15.03 9.73
C VAL A 25 -1.45 -15.21 8.27
N LEU A 26 -1.77 -14.10 7.61
CA LEU A 26 -2.21 -14.07 6.21
C LEU A 26 -1.08 -13.74 5.23
N GLY A 27 -0.06 -13.03 5.67
CA GLY A 27 0.98 -12.56 4.76
C GLY A 27 2.36 -12.43 5.40
N PHE A 28 3.35 -12.33 4.55
CA PHE A 28 4.75 -12.16 4.92
C PHE A 28 5.34 -10.96 4.19
N GLY A 29 5.78 -9.96 4.97
CA GLY A 29 6.27 -8.68 4.47
C GLY A 29 7.77 -8.49 4.66
N LEU A 30 8.31 -7.52 3.92
CA LEU A 30 9.64 -6.94 4.09
C LEU A 30 9.47 -5.43 4.01
N SER A 31 9.93 -4.72 5.04
CA SER A 31 9.89 -3.28 5.13
C SER A 31 11.25 -2.74 5.58
N ASN A 32 11.43 -1.47 5.58
CA ASN A 32 12.63 -0.71 5.90
C ASN A 32 13.34 -0.16 4.65
N ASP A 33 14.47 0.47 4.87
CA ASP A 33 15.27 1.11 3.82
C ASP A 33 15.66 0.11 2.72
N GLU A 34 15.11 0.27 1.54
CA GLU A 34 15.37 -0.58 0.36
C GLU A 34 16.83 -0.60 -0.06
N ARG A 35 17.60 0.44 0.32
CA ARG A 35 19.04 0.58 0.03
C ARG A 35 19.89 -0.31 0.94
N ALA A 36 19.31 -0.86 2.00
CA ALA A 36 19.98 -1.66 3.01
C ALA A 36 19.97 -3.16 2.65
N GLY A 37 20.87 -3.59 1.78
CA GLY A 37 21.06 -4.99 1.43
C GLY A 37 20.61 -5.33 0.01
N ARG A 38 20.64 -6.64 -0.29
CA ARG A 38 20.21 -7.16 -1.61
C ARG A 38 18.88 -7.89 -1.48
N THR A 39 17.95 -7.59 -2.36
CA THR A 39 16.63 -8.25 -2.43
C THR A 39 16.74 -9.77 -2.51
N SER A 40 17.65 -10.28 -3.32
CA SER A 40 17.91 -11.72 -3.49
C SER A 40 18.28 -12.45 -2.19
N SER A 41 18.78 -11.74 -1.17
CA SER A 41 19.05 -12.33 0.15
C SER A 41 17.79 -12.81 0.86
N TRP A 42 16.63 -12.28 0.53
CA TRP A 42 15.34 -12.59 1.13
C TRP A 42 14.54 -13.63 0.36
N GLU A 43 14.92 -13.95 -0.88
CA GLU A 43 14.22 -14.86 -1.79
C GLU A 43 13.82 -16.18 -1.12
N ARG A 44 14.73 -16.81 -0.39
CA ARG A 44 14.47 -18.10 0.29
C ARG A 44 13.42 -17.98 1.39
N ALA A 45 13.38 -16.86 2.12
CA ALA A 45 12.39 -16.62 3.15
C ALA A 45 11.00 -16.45 2.53
N PHE A 46 10.89 -15.63 1.48
CA PHE A 46 9.65 -15.44 0.74
C PHE A 46 9.18 -16.72 0.03
N ALA A 47 10.10 -17.51 -0.51
CA ALA A 47 9.75 -18.81 -1.09
C ALA A 47 9.18 -19.78 -0.05
N ILE A 48 9.68 -19.77 1.21
CA ILE A 48 9.12 -20.57 2.32
C ILE A 48 7.71 -20.08 2.63
N ALA A 49 7.53 -18.76 2.81
CA ALA A 49 6.25 -18.15 3.14
C ALA A 49 5.17 -18.45 2.09
N ARG A 50 5.47 -18.21 0.81
CA ARG A 50 4.55 -18.48 -0.31
C ARG A 50 4.16 -19.94 -0.43
N ARG A 51 5.11 -20.87 -0.29
CA ARG A 51 4.80 -22.30 -0.29
C ARG A 51 3.94 -22.74 0.91
N GLY A 52 4.01 -21.97 2.00
CA GLY A 52 3.16 -22.17 3.18
C GLY A 52 1.82 -21.47 3.11
N GLY A 53 1.44 -20.89 1.95
CA GLY A 53 0.14 -20.24 1.73
C GLY A 53 0.08 -18.77 2.15
N LEU A 54 1.19 -18.14 2.55
CA LEU A 54 1.20 -16.74 2.94
C LEU A 54 1.32 -15.84 1.70
N ALA A 55 0.57 -14.76 1.68
CA ALA A 55 0.70 -13.69 0.68
C ALA A 55 2.08 -13.03 0.80
N SER A 56 2.72 -12.75 -0.33
CA SER A 56 3.99 -12.03 -0.38
C SER A 56 3.73 -10.53 -0.47
N MET A 57 4.17 -9.76 0.52
CA MET A 57 3.90 -8.33 0.66
C MET A 57 5.19 -7.55 0.99
N PRO A 58 6.22 -7.59 0.12
CA PRO A 58 7.43 -6.81 0.31
C PRO A 58 7.20 -5.34 -0.04
N HIS A 59 7.99 -4.43 0.58
CA HIS A 59 8.20 -3.10 0.03
C HIS A 59 9.09 -3.18 -1.21
N GLY A 60 8.86 -2.30 -2.18
CA GLY A 60 9.67 -2.17 -3.38
C GLY A 60 9.23 -1.00 -4.22
N GLY A 61 10.20 -0.28 -4.82
CA GLY A 61 9.93 0.89 -5.65
C GLY A 61 9.43 2.10 -4.87
N GLU A 62 9.98 2.31 -3.69
CA GLU A 62 9.84 3.52 -2.88
C GLU A 62 11.09 4.40 -3.06
N LEU A 63 12.20 3.99 -2.45
CA LEU A 63 13.46 4.74 -2.45
C LEU A 63 14.34 4.40 -3.66
N LEU A 64 14.23 3.17 -4.17
CA LEU A 64 14.97 2.69 -5.34
C LEU A 64 14.06 2.58 -6.56
N GLY A 65 14.65 2.83 -7.75
CA GLY A 65 13.95 2.91 -9.02
C GLY A 65 13.48 1.58 -9.62
N PRO A 66 13.05 1.61 -10.89
CA PRO A 66 12.46 0.48 -11.58
C PRO A 66 13.31 -0.79 -11.61
N ASP A 67 14.64 -0.70 -11.71
CA ASP A 67 15.52 -1.87 -11.75
C ASP A 67 15.47 -2.67 -10.45
N HIS A 68 15.48 -1.98 -9.29
CA HIS A 68 15.30 -2.63 -8.00
C HIS A 68 13.89 -3.23 -7.89
N LEU A 69 12.88 -2.52 -8.35
CA LEU A 69 11.50 -3.02 -8.33
C LEU A 69 11.34 -4.29 -9.17
N ARG A 70 12.02 -4.40 -10.34
CA ARG A 70 12.10 -5.64 -11.11
C ARG A 70 12.70 -6.79 -10.31
N GLU A 71 13.78 -6.52 -9.56
CA GLU A 71 14.39 -7.53 -8.68
C GLU A 71 13.41 -7.97 -7.59
N VAL A 72 12.70 -7.05 -6.95
CA VAL A 72 11.67 -7.36 -5.94
C VAL A 72 10.58 -8.24 -6.53
N VAL A 73 10.03 -7.88 -7.68
CA VAL A 73 8.98 -8.65 -8.35
C VAL A 73 9.45 -10.06 -8.70
N SER A 74 10.64 -10.19 -9.28
CA SER A 74 11.14 -11.49 -9.73
C SER A 74 11.57 -12.39 -8.58
N ALA A 75 12.26 -11.87 -7.57
CA ALA A 75 12.82 -12.66 -6.47
C ALA A 75 11.80 -12.97 -5.38
N LEU A 76 10.93 -12.01 -5.04
CA LEU A 76 10.03 -12.15 -3.89
C LEU A 76 8.61 -12.55 -4.30
N GLY A 77 8.23 -12.39 -5.57
CA GLY A 77 6.94 -12.77 -6.12
C GLY A 77 5.76 -12.16 -5.36
N PRO A 78 5.65 -10.83 -5.32
CA PRO A 78 4.65 -10.15 -4.54
C PRO A 78 3.23 -10.40 -5.08
N THR A 79 2.28 -10.49 -4.17
CA THR A 79 0.85 -10.30 -4.47
C THR A 79 0.46 -8.83 -4.27
N ARG A 80 1.20 -8.14 -3.40
CA ARG A 80 1.02 -6.74 -3.07
C ARG A 80 2.38 -6.12 -2.76
N LEU A 81 2.63 -4.94 -3.27
CA LEU A 81 3.85 -4.17 -3.03
C LEU A 81 3.57 -3.02 -2.08
N GLY A 82 4.29 -2.95 -0.96
CA GLY A 82 4.40 -1.70 -0.22
C GLY A 82 5.01 -0.66 -1.15
N HIS A 83 4.36 0.46 -1.32
CA HIS A 83 4.62 1.54 -2.28
C HIS A 83 4.47 1.11 -3.75
N GLY A 84 5.52 0.65 -4.39
CA GLY A 84 5.53 0.37 -5.83
C GLY A 84 5.38 1.62 -6.70
N VAL A 85 5.42 2.81 -6.11
CA VAL A 85 5.10 4.08 -6.75
C VAL A 85 6.02 4.41 -7.92
N ARG A 86 7.30 3.99 -7.84
CA ARG A 86 8.29 4.20 -8.90
C ARG A 86 8.13 3.28 -10.11
N ALA A 87 7.14 2.37 -10.09
CA ALA A 87 6.72 1.67 -11.31
C ALA A 87 6.25 2.64 -12.40
N GLY A 88 5.71 3.81 -12.01
CA GLY A 88 5.31 4.87 -12.95
C GLY A 88 6.45 5.47 -13.79
N GLU A 89 7.72 5.22 -13.41
CA GLU A 89 8.91 5.66 -14.15
C GLU A 89 9.27 4.73 -15.32
N ASP A 90 8.63 3.57 -15.42
CA ASP A 90 8.90 2.55 -16.44
C ASP A 90 7.59 1.90 -16.91
N PRO A 91 7.03 2.34 -18.05
CA PRO A 91 5.75 1.82 -18.55
C PRO A 91 5.74 0.31 -18.77
N ALA A 92 6.84 -0.28 -19.23
CA ALA A 92 6.91 -1.72 -19.50
C ALA A 92 6.90 -2.55 -18.19
N LEU A 93 7.53 -2.04 -17.14
CA LEU A 93 7.47 -2.64 -15.81
C LEU A 93 6.06 -2.49 -15.21
N LEU A 94 5.46 -1.32 -15.35
CA LEU A 94 4.12 -1.05 -14.85
C LEU A 94 3.09 -1.97 -15.54
N ASP A 95 3.15 -2.12 -16.84
CA ASP A 95 2.30 -3.04 -17.60
C ASP A 95 2.47 -4.50 -17.13
N ALA A 96 3.71 -4.92 -16.85
CA ALA A 96 3.99 -6.26 -16.33
C ALA A 96 3.41 -6.47 -14.91
N ILE A 97 3.49 -5.45 -14.05
CA ILE A 97 2.90 -5.45 -12.70
C ILE A 97 1.37 -5.57 -12.80
N VAL A 98 0.74 -4.76 -13.65
CA VAL A 98 -0.70 -4.79 -13.91
C VAL A 98 -1.14 -6.15 -14.44
N ALA A 99 -0.46 -6.68 -15.46
CA ALA A 99 -0.75 -7.98 -16.03
C ALA A 99 -0.60 -9.13 -15.03
N SER A 100 0.27 -8.97 -14.03
CA SER A 100 0.48 -9.95 -12.95
C SER A 100 -0.54 -9.83 -11.82
N GLY A 101 -1.42 -8.83 -11.85
CA GLY A 101 -2.43 -8.60 -10.80
C GLY A 101 -1.83 -8.15 -9.45
N ILE A 102 -0.63 -7.59 -9.47
CA ILE A 102 0.04 -7.10 -8.26
C ILE A 102 -0.56 -5.74 -7.87
N SER A 103 -1.01 -5.61 -6.61
CA SER A 103 -1.52 -4.35 -6.08
C SER A 103 -0.40 -3.47 -5.54
N LEU A 104 -0.55 -2.15 -5.69
CA LEU A 104 0.39 -1.14 -5.21
C LEU A 104 -0.20 -0.40 -4.00
N GLU A 105 0.54 -0.32 -2.89
CA GLU A 105 0.14 0.44 -1.69
C GLU A 105 0.77 1.83 -1.73
N VAL A 106 0.16 2.74 -2.49
CA VAL A 106 0.72 4.07 -2.74
C VAL A 106 0.46 4.98 -1.54
N CYS A 107 1.53 5.65 -1.06
CA CYS A 107 1.55 6.48 0.14
C CYS A 107 2.01 7.91 -0.20
N PRO A 108 1.18 8.76 -0.83
CA PRO A 108 1.61 10.06 -1.34
C PRO A 108 2.30 10.95 -0.30
N ALA A 109 1.73 11.10 0.91
CA ALA A 109 2.31 11.94 1.96
C ALA A 109 3.67 11.42 2.44
N SER A 110 3.81 10.10 2.63
CA SER A 110 5.08 9.46 2.99
C SER A 110 6.14 9.67 1.91
N ASN A 111 5.77 9.44 0.65
CA ASN A 111 6.70 9.59 -0.48
C ASN A 111 7.27 11.02 -0.58
N VAL A 112 6.47 12.04 -0.29
CA VAL A 112 6.95 13.44 -0.21
C VAL A 112 7.81 13.65 1.04
N SER A 113 7.35 13.18 2.20
CA SER A 113 8.07 13.36 3.47
C SER A 113 9.45 12.71 3.48
N LEU A 114 9.62 11.59 2.77
CA LEU A 114 10.89 10.89 2.61
C LEU A 114 11.75 11.46 1.48
N GLY A 115 11.27 12.47 0.75
CA GLY A 115 12.01 13.11 -0.35
C GLY A 115 12.10 12.25 -1.61
N VAL A 116 11.22 11.26 -1.77
CA VAL A 116 11.09 10.51 -3.04
C VAL A 116 10.59 11.43 -4.14
N TYR A 117 9.63 12.28 -3.79
CA TYR A 117 9.09 13.35 -4.63
C TYR A 117 9.15 14.67 -3.90
N HIS A 118 9.24 15.80 -4.63
CA HIS A 118 9.29 17.14 -4.05
C HIS A 118 7.93 17.60 -3.52
N SER A 119 6.87 17.22 -4.22
CA SER A 119 5.50 17.63 -3.90
C SER A 119 4.53 16.49 -4.20
N PRO A 120 3.28 16.55 -3.69
CA PRO A 120 2.24 15.60 -4.08
C PRO A 120 1.98 15.57 -5.59
N ASP A 121 2.16 16.70 -6.30
CA ASP A 121 1.94 16.78 -7.75
C ASP A 121 2.93 15.94 -8.56
N ASP A 122 4.09 15.63 -7.98
CA ASP A 122 5.11 14.79 -8.62
C ASP A 122 4.83 13.29 -8.44
N VAL A 123 3.94 12.91 -7.53
CA VAL A 123 3.56 11.51 -7.31
C VAL A 123 2.79 11.01 -8.53
N PRO A 124 3.23 9.93 -9.21
CA PRO A 124 2.67 9.52 -10.50
C PRO A 124 1.33 8.79 -10.38
N LEU A 125 0.41 9.29 -9.50
CA LEU A 125 -0.86 8.63 -9.21
C LEU A 125 -1.71 8.44 -10.48
N HIS A 126 -1.86 9.49 -11.29
CA HIS A 126 -2.61 9.42 -12.54
C HIS A 126 -1.97 8.47 -13.56
N THR A 127 -0.65 8.43 -13.65
CA THR A 127 0.07 7.49 -14.52
C THR A 127 -0.24 6.06 -14.11
N LEU A 128 -0.14 5.74 -12.82
CA LEU A 128 -0.46 4.41 -12.31
C LEU A 128 -1.92 4.03 -12.58
N MET A 129 -2.86 4.95 -12.35
CA MET A 129 -4.30 4.74 -12.60
C MET A 129 -4.59 4.52 -14.08
N SER A 130 -4.02 5.34 -14.97
CA SER A 130 -4.27 5.26 -16.41
C SER A 130 -3.76 3.97 -17.05
N HIS A 131 -2.74 3.34 -16.48
CA HIS A 131 -2.29 1.99 -16.86
C HIS A 131 -3.13 0.86 -16.24
N GLY A 132 -4.14 1.19 -15.42
CA GLY A 132 -5.00 0.20 -14.79
C GLY A 132 -4.39 -0.49 -13.58
N ALA A 133 -3.38 0.11 -12.93
CA ALA A 133 -2.81 -0.44 -11.71
C ALA A 133 -3.86 -0.52 -10.60
N GLN A 134 -3.91 -1.65 -9.91
CA GLN A 134 -4.71 -1.79 -8.70
C GLN A 134 -4.00 -1.08 -7.55
N ILE A 135 -4.55 0.07 -7.15
CA ILE A 135 -3.96 0.94 -6.13
C ILE A 135 -4.77 0.84 -4.84
N ALA A 136 -4.05 0.63 -3.73
CA ALA A 136 -4.54 0.87 -2.39
C ALA A 136 -3.86 2.14 -1.86
N LEU A 137 -4.62 3.21 -1.66
CA LEU A 137 -4.08 4.38 -0.96
C LEU A 137 -3.82 4.04 0.50
N SER A 138 -2.64 4.42 0.98
CA SER A 138 -2.19 4.12 2.34
C SER A 138 -1.55 5.35 2.99
N ALA A 139 -1.66 5.43 4.31
CA ALA A 139 -1.02 6.48 5.11
C ALA A 139 0.42 6.15 5.51
N ASP A 140 0.89 4.93 5.21
CA ASP A 140 2.16 4.39 5.69
C ASP A 140 2.21 4.37 7.24
N ASP A 141 3.04 5.18 7.87
CA ASP A 141 3.09 5.38 9.32
C ASP A 141 2.45 6.72 9.70
N PRO A 142 1.17 6.72 10.16
CA PRO A 142 0.45 7.95 10.50
C PRO A 142 1.10 8.77 11.61
N LEU A 143 1.82 8.11 12.53
CA LEU A 143 2.49 8.78 13.64
C LEU A 143 3.77 9.47 13.16
N LEU A 144 4.52 8.81 12.29
CA LEU A 144 5.78 9.32 11.76
C LEU A 144 5.54 10.47 10.76
N PHE A 145 4.61 10.26 9.83
CA PHE A 145 4.33 11.22 8.76
C PHE A 145 3.20 12.19 9.07
N GLN A 146 2.60 12.12 10.27
CA GLN A 146 1.50 12.97 10.73
C GLN A 146 0.35 13.05 9.70
N SER A 147 0.11 11.96 9.01
CA SER A 147 -0.85 11.86 7.92
C SER A 147 -1.76 10.65 8.09
N ARG A 148 -3.06 10.87 7.97
CA ARG A 148 -4.09 9.84 8.06
C ARG A 148 -4.52 9.39 6.67
N LEU A 149 -5.27 8.29 6.61
CA LEU A 149 -5.81 7.78 5.35
C LEU A 149 -6.65 8.82 4.60
N VAL A 150 -7.50 9.56 5.32
CA VAL A 150 -8.33 10.64 4.73
C VAL A 150 -7.46 11.66 4.01
N ASN A 151 -6.32 12.06 4.59
CA ASN A 151 -5.40 13.00 3.95
C ASN A 151 -4.86 12.49 2.60
N GLN A 152 -4.70 11.17 2.42
CA GLN A 152 -4.28 10.62 1.13
C GLN A 152 -5.36 10.81 0.06
N TYR A 153 -6.64 10.66 0.43
CA TYR A 153 -7.76 10.95 -0.46
C TYR A 153 -7.90 12.44 -0.75
N GLU A 154 -7.64 13.31 0.24
CA GLU A 154 -7.58 14.78 0.04
C GLU A 154 -6.46 15.16 -0.92
N ILE A 155 -5.28 14.55 -0.80
CA ILE A 155 -4.18 14.72 -1.75
C ILE A 155 -4.62 14.27 -3.15
N ALA A 156 -5.19 13.07 -3.30
CA ALA A 156 -5.67 12.57 -4.59
C ALA A 156 -6.72 13.50 -5.21
N ARG A 157 -7.64 14.07 -4.40
CA ARG A 157 -8.60 15.08 -4.85
C ARG A 157 -7.91 16.37 -5.33
N THR A 158 -6.90 16.83 -4.59
CA THR A 158 -6.12 18.04 -4.97
C THR A 158 -5.38 17.80 -6.28
N LEU A 159 -4.92 16.57 -6.53
CA LEU A 159 -4.32 16.16 -7.81
C LEU A 159 -5.34 16.08 -8.96
N GLY A 160 -6.62 16.30 -8.70
CA GLY A 160 -7.68 16.33 -9.69
C GLY A 160 -8.47 15.04 -9.86
N CYS A 161 -8.29 14.06 -8.96
CA CYS A 161 -9.12 12.86 -8.98
C CYS A 161 -10.61 13.21 -8.75
N THR A 162 -11.45 12.70 -9.62
CA THR A 162 -12.91 12.78 -9.51
C THR A 162 -13.44 11.86 -8.41
N ASP A 163 -14.69 12.06 -7.98
CA ASP A 163 -15.32 11.15 -7.00
C ASP A 163 -15.36 9.70 -7.48
N ALA A 164 -15.55 9.47 -8.78
CA ALA A 164 -15.50 8.14 -9.37
C ALA A 164 -14.10 7.50 -9.26
N GLU A 165 -13.03 8.27 -9.48
CA GLU A 165 -11.65 7.81 -9.34
C GLU A 165 -11.28 7.57 -7.87
N LEU A 166 -11.72 8.45 -6.95
CA LEU A 166 -11.54 8.22 -5.51
C LEU A 166 -12.27 6.95 -5.04
N ALA A 167 -13.48 6.71 -5.53
CA ALA A 167 -14.19 5.45 -5.25
C ALA A 167 -13.46 4.24 -5.84
N GLU A 168 -12.82 4.37 -7.02
CA GLU A 168 -12.01 3.29 -7.59
C GLU A 168 -10.75 3.01 -6.76
N LEU A 169 -10.09 4.01 -6.21
CA LEU A 169 -8.99 3.83 -5.25
C LEU A 169 -9.45 3.10 -3.98
N ALA A 170 -10.64 3.42 -3.47
CA ALA A 170 -11.23 2.70 -2.34
C ALA A 170 -11.53 1.24 -2.69
N ARG A 171 -12.11 0.97 -3.87
CA ARG A 171 -12.31 -0.40 -4.38
C ARG A 171 -10.99 -1.13 -4.55
N GLY A 172 -9.94 -0.45 -5.02
CA GLY A 172 -8.58 -0.99 -5.14
C GLY A 172 -8.07 -1.50 -3.80
N SER A 173 -8.22 -0.72 -2.73
CA SER A 173 -7.86 -1.11 -1.36
C SER A 173 -8.62 -2.35 -0.88
N ILE A 174 -9.92 -2.41 -1.15
CA ILE A 174 -10.78 -3.56 -0.79
C ILE A 174 -10.36 -4.81 -1.59
N ARG A 175 -10.11 -4.68 -2.89
CA ARG A 175 -9.65 -5.81 -3.71
C ARG A 175 -8.29 -6.33 -3.28
N ALA A 176 -7.36 -5.44 -2.91
CA ALA A 176 -6.03 -5.77 -2.45
C ALA A 176 -5.98 -6.46 -1.08
N CYS A 177 -6.98 -6.26 -0.22
CA CYS A 177 -6.99 -6.86 1.11
C CYS A 177 -7.16 -8.40 1.04
N LEU A 178 -6.84 -9.09 2.14
CA LEU A 178 -6.95 -10.55 2.26
C LEU A 178 -8.23 -11.00 3.00
N ALA A 179 -9.24 -10.14 3.05
CA ALA A 179 -10.54 -10.47 3.63
C ALA A 179 -11.32 -11.50 2.79
N SER A 180 -12.32 -12.12 3.40
CA SER A 180 -13.17 -13.09 2.70
C SER A 180 -13.90 -12.47 1.50
N PRO A 181 -14.22 -13.25 0.46
CA PRO A 181 -14.98 -12.74 -0.69
C PRO A 181 -16.30 -12.07 -0.29
N THR A 182 -17.01 -12.62 0.68
CA THR A 182 -18.28 -12.06 1.19
C THR A 182 -18.07 -10.68 1.81
N ALA A 183 -17.02 -10.51 2.64
CA ALA A 183 -16.71 -9.21 3.25
C ALA A 183 -16.34 -8.19 2.17
N LYS A 184 -15.51 -8.57 1.19
CA LYS A 184 -15.16 -7.69 0.06
C LYS A 184 -16.37 -7.24 -0.73
N GLN A 185 -17.31 -8.15 -1.04
CA GLN A 185 -18.54 -7.81 -1.75
C GLN A 185 -19.40 -6.81 -0.98
N ALA A 186 -19.55 -6.98 0.34
CA ALA A 186 -20.29 -6.05 1.18
C ALA A 186 -19.65 -4.65 1.15
N TRP A 187 -18.33 -4.54 1.36
CA TRP A 187 -17.62 -3.26 1.34
C TRP A 187 -17.61 -2.59 -0.04
N LEU A 188 -17.51 -3.35 -1.13
CA LEU A 188 -17.61 -2.80 -2.49
C LEU A 188 -19.01 -2.21 -2.73
N ALA A 189 -20.06 -2.87 -2.27
CA ALA A 189 -21.43 -2.35 -2.36
C ALA A 189 -21.63 -1.07 -1.53
N GLU A 190 -20.96 -0.94 -0.38
CA GLU A 190 -20.96 0.30 0.43
C GLU A 190 -20.29 1.46 -0.32
N VAL A 191 -19.16 1.22 -1.00
CA VAL A 191 -18.50 2.23 -1.84
C VAL A 191 -19.41 2.68 -2.97
N ASP A 192 -20.10 1.73 -3.64
CA ASP A 192 -21.02 2.03 -4.73
C ASP A 192 -22.22 2.85 -4.24
N ALA A 193 -22.76 2.50 -3.07
CA ALA A 193 -23.87 3.25 -2.45
C ALA A 193 -23.46 4.68 -2.07
N CYS A 194 -22.25 4.85 -1.52
CA CYS A 194 -21.70 6.15 -1.17
C CYS A 194 -21.52 7.03 -2.40
N LEU A 195 -20.98 6.49 -3.50
CA LEU A 195 -20.81 7.22 -4.75
C LEU A 195 -22.15 7.62 -5.39
N ALA A 196 -23.18 6.78 -5.26
CA ALA A 196 -24.52 7.06 -5.81
C ALA A 196 -25.30 8.11 -5.01
N SER A 197 -24.94 8.40 -3.77
CA SER A 197 -25.64 9.32 -2.86
C SER A 197 -24.68 10.35 -2.23
N PRO A 198 -24.08 11.24 -3.02
CA PRO A 198 -23.05 12.17 -2.54
C PRO A 198 -23.53 13.15 -1.45
N ASP A 199 -24.84 13.44 -1.39
CA ASP A 199 -25.40 14.38 -0.42
C ASP A 199 -25.39 13.86 1.04
N GLN A 200 -25.23 12.58 1.28
CA GLN A 200 -25.15 12.02 2.63
C GLN A 200 -23.71 12.06 3.21
N ALA A 201 -22.71 12.19 2.39
CA ALA A 201 -21.30 12.26 2.82
C ALA A 201 -20.97 13.61 3.51
N SER A 202 -21.71 14.68 3.20
CA SER A 202 -21.50 16.02 3.79
C SER A 202 -22.17 16.23 5.17
N ALA A 203 -23.00 15.29 5.62
CA ALA A 203 -23.80 15.45 6.84
C ALA A 203 -23.10 14.95 8.14
N THR A 204 -21.89 14.37 8.06
CA THR A 204 -21.18 13.81 9.22
C THR A 204 -20.02 14.65 9.74
N GLU A 205 -19.79 15.83 9.19
CA GLU A 205 -18.82 16.77 9.73
C GLU A 205 -19.44 17.70 10.77
N THR A 206 -19.50 17.24 12.01
CA THR A 206 -19.53 18.15 13.16
C THR A 206 -18.07 18.39 13.58
N PRO A 207 -17.52 19.59 13.43
CA PRO A 207 -16.17 19.88 13.88
C PRO A 207 -16.16 19.92 15.40
N GLY A 208 -15.68 18.84 16.03
CA GLY A 208 -15.28 18.86 17.42
C GLY A 208 -14.08 19.78 17.59
N SER A 209 -14.32 21.03 17.92
CA SER A 209 -13.32 22.01 18.35
C SER A 209 -12.68 21.55 19.65
N HIS A 210 -11.49 20.97 19.60
CA HIS A 210 -10.55 20.99 20.71
C HIS A 210 -9.13 21.08 20.14
N ALA A 211 -8.70 22.34 19.96
CA ALA A 211 -7.28 22.65 19.90
C ALA A 211 -6.76 22.60 21.34
N PRO A 212 -5.71 21.85 21.68
CA PRO A 212 -5.04 22.00 22.96
C PRO A 212 -4.22 23.28 22.95
N GLU A 213 -4.45 24.09 23.98
CA GLU A 213 -3.70 25.30 24.30
C GLU A 213 -2.22 24.95 24.54
N PRO A 214 -1.24 25.74 24.02
CA PRO A 214 0.17 25.43 24.22
C PRO A 214 0.55 25.63 25.69
N ALA A 215 1.06 24.57 26.32
CA ALA A 215 1.61 24.63 27.67
C ALA A 215 2.78 25.63 27.72
N ARG A 216 2.64 26.69 28.51
CA ARG A 216 3.74 27.60 28.88
C ARG A 216 4.66 26.83 29.83
N LEU A 217 5.87 26.57 29.38
CA LEU A 217 6.95 26.16 30.25
C LEU A 217 7.50 27.41 30.95
N SER A 218 7.37 27.41 32.25
CA SER A 218 8.07 28.31 33.19
C SER A 218 9.37 27.65 33.66
#